data_ac17008d9e3d4fe54678d7bb7f87d5b7
#
_entry.id   ac17008d9e3d4fe54678d7bb7f87d5b7
#
_cell.length_a   1.000
_cell.length_b   1.000
_cell.length_c   1.000
_cell.angle_alpha   90.00
_cell.angle_beta   90.00
_cell.angle_gamma   90.00
#
_symmetry.space_group_name_H-M   'P 1'
#
loop_
_entity.id
_entity.type
_entity.pdbx_description
1 polymer ?
#
loop_
_entity_poly.entity_id
_entity_poly.type
_entity_poly.pdbx_seq_one_letter_code
_entity_poly.pdbx_strand_id
1 'polypeptide(L)'
;MRDNFARSRERGLVFCADNTQAGVTFVCQCCGCCCNVLRAVSRLGYTNILTTSSFIARSDSEACTGCGKCAKACPIEAIEMVADGGGPTPRAKKPRVDEAVCLGCGVCALKCASRAMRLKSRPQRVLHPETTFQRVILQCLERGTLQNQLFDDPGSRTQGAMRAILGAFLRLPPVKRALMSDALRSRFLAAMEAGVRAQGKGELLEA
;
A
#
# COMPACT_ATOMS: atom_id res chain seq x y z
N MET A 1 11.36 16.72 -16.08
CA MET A 1 10.77 15.77 -15.10
C MET A 1 11.13 16.13 -13.66
N ARG A 2 12.42 16.29 -13.30
CA ARG A 2 12.87 16.63 -11.93
C ARG A 2 12.18 17.89 -11.37
N ASP A 3 12.02 18.94 -12.16
CA ASP A 3 11.38 20.20 -11.74
C ASP A 3 9.88 20.02 -11.39
N ASN A 4 9.19 19.12 -12.11
CA ASN A 4 7.79 18.80 -11.80
C ASN A 4 7.68 18.10 -10.45
N PHE A 5 8.59 17.16 -10.14
CA PHE A 5 8.64 16.51 -8.83
C PHE A 5 8.95 17.50 -7.71
N ALA A 6 9.91 18.41 -7.92
CA ALA A 6 10.25 19.46 -6.94
C ALA A 6 9.04 20.33 -6.63
N ARG A 7 8.38 20.88 -7.66
CA ARG A 7 7.15 21.69 -7.51
C ARG A 7 6.02 20.93 -6.81
N SER A 8 5.81 19.67 -7.14
CA SER A 8 4.77 18.85 -6.53
C SER A 8 5.05 18.56 -5.06
N ARG A 9 6.33 18.33 -4.72
CA ARG A 9 6.76 18.19 -3.32
C ARG A 9 6.54 19.48 -2.51
N GLU A 10 6.88 20.64 -3.05
CA GLU A 10 6.64 21.93 -2.41
C GLU A 10 5.15 22.17 -2.13
N ARG A 11 4.30 21.79 -3.07
CA ARG A 11 2.83 21.83 -2.92
C ARG A 11 2.29 20.81 -1.94
N GLY A 12 3.07 19.82 -1.54
CA GLY A 12 2.65 18.73 -0.64
C GLY A 12 1.76 17.71 -1.30
N LEU A 13 2.01 17.41 -2.58
CA LEU A 13 1.30 16.36 -3.29
C LEU A 13 1.83 14.97 -2.90
N VAL A 14 0.95 13.97 -2.93
CA VAL A 14 1.29 12.57 -2.71
C VAL A 14 1.79 11.96 -4.00
N PHE A 15 2.93 11.30 -3.94
CA PHE A 15 3.44 10.51 -5.06
C PHE A 15 2.93 9.07 -4.94
N CYS A 16 2.21 8.60 -5.95
CA CYS A 16 1.75 7.23 -6.08
C CYS A 16 2.22 6.67 -7.42
N ALA A 17 2.70 5.45 -7.42
CA ALA A 17 3.14 4.72 -8.60
C ALA A 17 2.49 3.34 -8.63
N ASP A 18 2.74 2.60 -9.70
CA ASP A 18 2.44 1.18 -9.75
C ASP A 18 3.12 0.47 -8.58
N ASN A 19 2.45 -0.53 -8.02
CA ASN A 19 3.03 -1.30 -6.93
C ASN A 19 3.98 -2.39 -7.47
N THR A 20 4.93 -2.00 -8.32
CA THR A 20 5.97 -2.86 -8.91
C THR A 20 7.33 -2.18 -8.81
N GLN A 21 8.41 -2.97 -8.81
CA GLN A 21 9.78 -2.45 -8.77
C GLN A 21 10.30 -2.08 -10.16
N ALA A 22 9.88 -2.82 -11.19
CA ALA A 22 10.24 -2.60 -12.58
C ALA A 22 8.99 -2.34 -13.41
N GLY A 23 9.16 -1.71 -14.59
CA GLY A 23 8.06 -1.45 -15.52
C GLY A 23 7.02 -0.45 -14.99
N VAL A 24 7.45 0.51 -14.14
CA VAL A 24 6.54 1.56 -13.62
C VAL A 24 6.00 2.37 -14.80
N THR A 25 4.68 2.33 -15.01
CA THR A 25 4.02 2.96 -16.16
C THR A 25 3.61 4.41 -15.87
N PHE A 26 3.37 4.75 -14.61
CA PHE A 26 2.99 6.11 -14.21
C PHE A 26 3.47 6.46 -12.80
N VAL A 27 3.62 7.76 -12.56
CA VAL A 27 3.77 8.33 -11.21
C VAL A 27 2.75 9.46 -11.05
N CYS A 28 1.70 9.19 -10.30
CA CYS A 28 0.70 10.20 -9.95
C CYS A 28 1.26 11.21 -8.95
N GLN A 29 0.78 12.45 -9.02
CA GLN A 29 1.09 13.55 -8.10
C GLN A 29 -0.24 14.09 -7.59
N CYS A 30 -0.76 13.49 -6.53
CA CYS A 30 -2.16 13.63 -6.12
C CYS A 30 -2.32 14.57 -4.93
N CYS A 31 -3.43 15.34 -4.91
CA CYS A 31 -3.89 16.07 -3.74
C CYS A 31 -5.11 15.38 -3.09
N GLY A 32 -5.35 15.61 -1.81
CA GLY A 32 -6.55 15.14 -1.12
C GLY A 32 -7.84 15.84 -1.54
N CYS A 33 -7.74 16.97 -2.28
CA CYS A 33 -8.90 17.79 -2.65
C CYS A 33 -9.71 17.24 -3.84
N CYS A 34 -9.06 16.63 -4.83
CA CYS A 34 -9.72 16.20 -6.08
C CYS A 34 -9.41 14.76 -6.49
N CYS A 35 -8.38 14.12 -5.93
CA CYS A 35 -8.07 12.73 -6.25
C CYS A 35 -9.16 11.79 -5.69
N ASN A 36 -9.89 11.11 -6.58
CA ASN A 36 -10.97 10.20 -6.17
C ASN A 36 -10.48 9.05 -5.28
N VAL A 37 -9.26 8.56 -5.51
CA VAL A 37 -8.66 7.47 -4.71
C VAL A 37 -8.37 7.95 -3.29
N LEU A 38 -7.70 9.10 -3.11
CA LEU A 38 -7.42 9.65 -1.77
C LEU A 38 -8.71 10.05 -1.04
N ARG A 39 -9.71 10.58 -1.76
CA ARG A 39 -11.03 10.89 -1.20
C ARG A 39 -11.83 9.64 -0.83
N ALA A 40 -11.68 8.54 -1.56
CA ALA A 40 -12.31 7.29 -1.18
C ALA A 40 -11.73 6.74 0.14
N VAL A 41 -10.45 6.93 0.39
CA VAL A 41 -9.84 6.60 1.69
C VAL A 41 -10.38 7.51 2.79
N SER A 42 -10.33 8.83 2.62
CA SER A 42 -10.69 9.79 3.68
C SER A 42 -12.19 9.86 3.96
N ARG A 43 -13.04 9.79 2.93
CA ARG A 43 -14.49 10.00 3.07
C ARG A 43 -15.32 8.73 3.15
N LEU A 44 -14.86 7.65 2.52
CA LEU A 44 -15.61 6.40 2.41
C LEU A 44 -14.95 5.25 3.20
N GLY A 45 -13.79 5.49 3.82
CA GLY A 45 -13.07 4.49 4.62
C GLY A 45 -12.49 3.33 3.81
N TYR A 46 -12.33 3.47 2.48
CA TYR A 46 -11.77 2.42 1.63
C TYR A 46 -10.24 2.38 1.75
N THR A 47 -9.73 1.87 2.87
CA THR A 47 -8.29 1.80 3.16
C THR A 47 -7.53 0.83 2.28
N ASN A 48 -8.20 -0.15 1.66
CA ASN A 48 -7.59 -1.22 0.86
C ASN A 48 -7.37 -0.87 -0.62
N ILE A 49 -7.67 0.38 -1.04
CA ILE A 49 -7.49 0.82 -2.43
C ILE A 49 -6.01 1.06 -2.76
N LEU A 50 -5.24 1.53 -1.78
CA LEU A 50 -3.83 1.86 -1.94
C LEU A 50 -2.96 0.93 -1.11
N THR A 51 -1.88 0.46 -1.71
CA THR A 51 -0.78 -0.14 -0.94
C THR A 51 -0.01 0.98 -0.26
N THR A 52 0.15 0.87 1.06
CA THR A 52 0.89 1.84 1.86
C THR A 52 2.40 1.76 1.59
N SER A 53 3.14 2.80 1.95
CA SER A 53 4.60 2.73 1.96
C SER A 53 5.11 1.91 3.17
N SER A 54 6.38 1.50 3.13
CA SER A 54 7.05 0.86 4.27
C SER A 54 7.31 1.80 5.45
N PHE A 55 6.76 3.01 5.41
CA PHE A 55 6.91 4.03 6.42
C PHE A 55 5.57 4.43 7.06
N ILE A 56 5.64 5.02 8.24
CA ILE A 56 4.50 5.58 8.96
C ILE A 56 4.90 6.89 9.60
N ALA A 57 3.96 7.84 9.68
CA ALA A 57 4.19 9.10 10.36
C ALA A 57 4.21 8.90 11.88
N ARG A 58 5.18 9.52 12.55
CA ARG A 58 5.29 9.54 14.01
C ARG A 58 5.62 10.95 14.47
N SER A 59 5.02 11.37 15.56
CA SER A 59 5.28 12.65 16.20
C SER A 59 6.19 12.46 17.42
N ASP A 60 7.19 13.31 17.51
CA ASP A 60 7.97 13.52 18.73
C ASP A 60 7.20 14.51 19.61
N SER A 61 6.78 14.05 20.78
CA SER A 61 5.96 14.85 21.70
C SER A 61 6.73 16.05 22.30
N GLU A 62 8.04 15.91 22.50
CA GLU A 62 8.87 16.97 23.10
C GLU A 62 9.11 18.11 22.11
N ALA A 63 9.42 17.79 20.86
CA ALA A 63 9.66 18.76 19.80
C ALA A 63 8.38 19.35 19.20
N CYS A 64 7.21 18.77 19.52
CA CYS A 64 5.94 19.18 18.91
C CYS A 64 5.35 20.44 19.56
N THR A 65 5.14 21.47 18.77
CA THR A 65 4.52 22.75 19.21
C THR A 65 2.98 22.73 19.20
N GLY A 66 2.33 21.64 18.78
CA GLY A 66 0.86 21.55 18.73
C GLY A 66 0.18 22.40 17.64
N CYS A 67 0.92 22.90 16.66
CA CYS A 67 0.43 23.88 15.68
C CYS A 67 -0.62 23.36 14.67
N GLY A 68 -0.87 22.04 14.59
CA GLY A 68 -1.89 21.42 13.74
C GLY A 68 -1.59 21.38 12.23
N LYS A 69 -0.44 21.91 11.77
CA LYS A 69 -0.11 21.93 10.33
C LYS A 69 -0.04 20.52 9.71
N CYS A 70 0.41 19.53 10.47
CA CYS A 70 0.48 18.13 10.02
C CYS A 70 -0.91 17.53 9.78
N ALA A 71 -1.88 17.79 10.66
CA ALA A 71 -3.26 17.34 10.51
C ALA A 71 -3.92 18.00 9.29
N LYS A 72 -3.80 19.34 9.18
CA LYS A 72 -4.34 20.10 8.05
C LYS A 72 -3.74 19.69 6.70
N ALA A 73 -2.47 19.28 6.69
CA ALA A 73 -1.78 18.88 5.47
C ALA A 73 -1.99 17.40 5.09
N CYS A 74 -2.60 16.61 5.97
CA CYS A 74 -2.81 15.18 5.70
C CYS A 74 -3.86 14.98 4.60
N PRO A 75 -3.50 14.42 3.44
CA PRO A 75 -4.40 14.32 2.29
C PRO A 75 -5.52 13.29 2.46
N ILE A 76 -5.42 12.44 3.50
CA ILE A 76 -6.39 11.39 3.83
C ILE A 76 -6.93 11.53 5.26
N GLU A 77 -6.68 12.65 5.92
CA GLU A 77 -7.19 12.97 7.26
C GLU A 77 -6.80 11.96 8.36
N ALA A 78 -5.69 11.25 8.19
CA ALA A 78 -5.19 10.24 9.13
C ALA A 78 -4.53 10.83 10.38
N ILE A 79 -4.61 12.14 10.63
CA ILE A 79 -4.00 12.81 11.77
C ILE A 79 -5.03 13.67 12.47
N GLU A 80 -5.33 13.33 13.70
CA GLU A 80 -6.22 14.09 14.58
C GLU A 80 -5.42 14.88 15.62
N MET A 81 -5.87 16.10 15.96
CA MET A 81 -5.29 16.88 17.04
C MET A 81 -6.06 16.62 18.35
N VAL A 82 -5.46 15.85 19.24
CA VAL A 82 -6.03 15.50 20.55
C VAL A 82 -5.46 16.37 21.67
N ALA A 83 -6.23 16.58 22.73
CA ALA A 83 -5.73 17.29 23.91
C ALA A 83 -4.56 16.52 24.54
N ASP A 84 -3.50 17.23 24.88
CA ASP A 84 -2.34 16.68 25.58
C ASP A 84 -2.62 16.78 27.10
N GLY A 85 -3.05 15.65 27.70
CA GLY A 85 -3.38 15.60 29.12
C GLY A 85 -2.20 15.79 30.08
N GLY A 86 -0.97 15.88 29.57
CA GLY A 86 0.26 16.02 30.36
C GLY A 86 1.14 17.22 29.96
N GLY A 87 0.66 18.07 29.05
CA GLY A 87 1.43 19.21 28.56
C GLY A 87 1.44 20.42 29.52
N PRO A 88 2.40 21.35 29.37
CA PRO A 88 2.57 22.49 30.25
C PRO A 88 1.40 23.51 30.23
N THR A 89 0.49 23.36 29.27
CA THR A 89 -0.73 24.16 29.17
C THR A 89 -1.96 23.26 28.95
N PRO A 90 -3.10 23.49 29.64
CA PRO A 90 -4.32 22.70 29.51
C PRO A 90 -4.94 22.68 28.10
N ARG A 91 -4.47 23.57 27.20
CA ARG A 91 -4.93 23.70 25.82
C ARG A 91 -3.95 23.13 24.77
N ALA A 92 -2.82 22.55 25.21
CA ALA A 92 -1.86 21.95 24.31
C ALA A 92 -2.51 20.77 23.56
N LYS A 93 -2.40 20.79 22.24
CA LYS A 93 -2.89 19.69 21.38
C LYS A 93 -1.70 18.97 20.77
N LYS A 94 -1.79 17.67 20.67
CA LYS A 94 -0.78 16.81 20.03
C LYS A 94 -1.40 16.02 18.89
N PRO A 95 -0.65 15.77 17.81
CA PRO A 95 -1.14 14.97 16.70
C PRO A 95 -1.15 13.48 17.07
N ARG A 96 -2.30 12.84 16.94
CA ARG A 96 -2.48 11.40 16.98
C ARG A 96 -2.63 10.89 15.56
N VAL A 97 -1.74 9.99 15.14
CA VAL A 97 -1.77 9.39 13.81
C VAL A 97 -2.56 8.10 13.86
N ASP A 98 -3.56 7.97 13.00
CA ASP A 98 -4.23 6.71 12.75
C ASP A 98 -3.34 5.83 11.86
N GLU A 99 -2.74 4.80 12.47
CA GLU A 99 -1.80 3.90 11.82
C GLU A 99 -2.46 2.99 10.78
N ALA A 100 -3.75 2.68 10.96
CA ALA A 100 -4.50 1.85 10.03
C ALA A 100 -4.80 2.57 8.71
N VAL A 101 -4.93 3.90 8.76
CA VAL A 101 -5.25 4.74 7.60
C VAL A 101 -4.00 5.37 6.99
N CYS A 102 -2.97 5.67 7.79
CA CYS A 102 -1.78 6.40 7.35
C CYS A 102 -1.08 5.72 6.17
N LEU A 103 -0.92 6.41 5.03
CA LEU A 103 -0.22 5.91 3.84
C LEU A 103 1.31 5.96 3.95
N GLY A 104 1.85 6.71 4.91
CA GLY A 104 3.29 6.96 5.01
C GLY A 104 3.85 7.84 3.88
N CYS A 105 3.02 8.69 3.28
CA CYS A 105 3.39 9.55 2.15
C CYS A 105 4.35 10.70 2.50
N GLY A 106 4.50 11.05 3.78
CA GLY A 106 5.45 12.06 4.26
C GLY A 106 5.03 13.52 4.13
N VAL A 107 3.87 13.85 3.57
CA VAL A 107 3.40 15.24 3.41
C VAL A 107 3.35 15.99 4.75
N CYS A 108 2.89 15.33 5.81
CA CYS A 108 2.85 15.90 7.16
C CYS A 108 4.25 16.23 7.71
N ALA A 109 5.26 15.42 7.40
CA ALA A 109 6.64 15.67 7.80
C ALA A 109 7.25 16.86 7.04
N LEU A 110 6.95 17.00 5.74
CA LEU A 110 7.39 18.15 4.92
C LEU A 110 6.82 19.49 5.42
N LYS A 111 5.61 19.48 5.99
CA LYS A 111 4.96 20.70 6.49
C LYS A 111 5.25 21.01 7.98
N CYS A 112 6.03 20.16 8.64
CA CYS A 112 6.38 20.34 10.06
C CYS A 112 7.64 21.19 10.21
N ALA A 113 7.48 22.46 10.59
CA ALA A 113 8.59 23.40 10.78
C ALA A 113 9.52 22.99 11.94
N SER A 114 8.97 22.46 13.04
CA SER A 114 9.75 21.98 14.19
C SER A 114 10.42 20.62 13.95
N ARG A 115 10.17 19.98 12.79
CA ARG A 115 10.63 18.62 12.46
C ARG A 115 10.23 17.54 13.49
N ALA A 116 9.25 17.83 14.33
CA ALA A 116 8.69 16.87 15.26
C ALA A 116 7.97 15.71 14.54
N MET A 117 7.29 15.99 13.42
CA MET A 117 6.67 14.96 12.61
C MET A 117 7.69 14.34 11.65
N ARG A 118 7.90 13.03 11.76
CA ARG A 118 8.87 12.28 10.94
C ARG A 118 8.26 10.98 10.44
N LEU A 119 8.84 10.44 9.36
CA LEU A 119 8.56 9.08 8.93
C LEU A 119 9.48 8.09 9.65
N LYS A 120 8.89 7.02 10.18
CA LYS A 120 9.61 5.87 10.73
C LYS A 120 9.23 4.62 9.94
N SER A 121 10.13 3.64 9.86
CA SER A 121 9.85 2.36 9.22
C SER A 121 8.73 1.63 9.96
N ARG A 122 7.83 0.98 9.21
CA ARG A 122 6.82 0.08 9.77
C ARG A 122 7.50 -1.20 10.28
N PRO A 123 6.98 -1.83 11.33
CA PRO A 123 7.45 -3.16 11.75
C PRO A 123 7.28 -4.19 10.63
N GLN A 124 6.15 -4.12 9.92
CA GLN A 124 5.85 -4.97 8.77
C GLN A 124 6.21 -4.23 7.48
N ARG A 125 7.13 -4.80 6.69
CA ARG A 125 7.49 -4.26 5.38
C ARG A 125 6.38 -4.52 4.36
N VAL A 126 6.08 -3.53 3.55
CA VAL A 126 5.22 -3.68 2.39
C VAL A 126 6.00 -4.38 1.28
N LEU A 127 5.41 -5.43 0.70
CA LEU A 127 6.00 -6.17 -0.41
C LEU A 127 5.71 -5.43 -1.72
N HIS A 128 6.78 -5.15 -2.46
CA HIS A 128 6.68 -4.61 -3.81
C HIS A 128 7.15 -5.70 -4.77
N PRO A 129 6.25 -6.33 -5.54
CA PRO A 129 6.59 -7.30 -6.57
C PRO A 129 7.51 -6.69 -7.64
N GLU A 130 8.33 -7.50 -8.29
CA GLU A 130 9.24 -7.00 -9.34
C GLU A 130 8.46 -6.58 -10.59
N THR A 131 7.49 -7.41 -11.00
CA THR A 131 6.72 -7.22 -12.24
C THR A 131 5.22 -7.13 -11.98
N THR A 132 4.47 -6.65 -12.98
CA THR A 132 3.00 -6.63 -12.97
C THR A 132 2.43 -8.06 -12.84
N PHE A 133 3.02 -9.03 -13.52
CA PHE A 133 2.61 -10.43 -13.41
C PHE A 133 2.69 -10.91 -11.95
N GLN A 134 3.83 -10.72 -11.29
CA GLN A 134 4.02 -11.11 -9.89
C GLN A 134 3.01 -10.38 -8.98
N ARG A 135 2.75 -9.10 -9.23
CA ARG A 135 1.74 -8.33 -8.50
C ARG A 135 0.36 -8.97 -8.60
N VAL A 136 -0.08 -9.32 -9.81
CA VAL A 136 -1.40 -9.96 -10.05
C VAL A 136 -1.48 -11.30 -9.33
N ILE A 137 -0.45 -12.15 -9.45
CA ILE A 137 -0.40 -13.46 -8.78
C ILE A 137 -0.52 -13.31 -7.26
N LEU A 138 0.25 -12.41 -6.65
CA LEU A 138 0.22 -12.18 -5.21
C LEU A 138 -1.13 -11.61 -4.73
N GLN A 139 -1.72 -10.69 -5.49
CA GLN A 139 -3.06 -10.15 -5.20
C GLN A 139 -4.14 -11.24 -5.31
N CYS A 140 -4.07 -12.10 -6.33
CA CYS A 140 -4.99 -13.22 -6.49
C CYS A 140 -4.84 -14.25 -5.35
N LEU A 141 -3.61 -14.51 -4.91
CA LEU A 141 -3.35 -15.37 -3.75
C LEU A 141 -3.93 -14.75 -2.47
N GLU A 142 -3.71 -13.47 -2.25
CA GLU A 142 -4.22 -12.74 -1.09
C GLU A 142 -5.75 -12.76 -1.04
N ARG A 143 -6.41 -12.52 -2.17
CA ARG A 143 -7.88 -12.53 -2.29
C ARG A 143 -8.48 -13.93 -2.33
N GLY A 144 -7.67 -14.99 -2.43
CA GLY A 144 -8.13 -16.39 -2.57
C GLY A 144 -8.81 -16.67 -3.91
N THR A 145 -8.37 -15.99 -4.98
CA THR A 145 -8.92 -16.10 -6.35
C THR A 145 -7.92 -16.66 -7.35
N LEU A 146 -6.71 -17.05 -6.92
CA LEU A 146 -5.64 -17.51 -7.80
C LEU A 146 -6.04 -18.73 -8.64
N GLN A 147 -6.83 -19.65 -8.07
CA GLN A 147 -7.34 -20.82 -8.78
C GLN A 147 -8.19 -20.46 -10.01
N ASN A 148 -8.81 -19.26 -10.02
CA ASN A 148 -9.62 -18.80 -11.16
C ASN A 148 -8.75 -18.33 -12.34
N GLN A 149 -7.50 -17.96 -12.07
CA GLN A 149 -6.52 -17.60 -13.11
C GLN A 149 -5.87 -18.84 -13.73
N LEU A 150 -5.80 -19.92 -12.96
CA LEU A 150 -5.19 -21.18 -13.43
C LEU A 150 -6.18 -22.06 -14.20
N PHE A 151 -7.45 -21.98 -13.85
CA PHE A 151 -8.55 -22.76 -14.43
C PHE A 151 -9.62 -21.78 -14.91
N ASP A 152 -9.48 -21.26 -16.11
CA ASP A 152 -10.23 -20.15 -16.67
C ASP A 152 -11.50 -20.57 -17.44
N ASP A 153 -11.67 -21.86 -17.80
CA ASP A 153 -12.86 -22.33 -18.48
C ASP A 153 -14.02 -22.62 -17.50
N PRO A 154 -15.07 -21.78 -17.47
CA PRO A 154 -16.22 -21.95 -16.58
C PRO A 154 -17.12 -23.14 -16.99
N GLY A 155 -17.07 -23.57 -18.27
CA GLY A 155 -17.87 -24.67 -18.81
C GLY A 155 -17.32 -26.04 -18.48
N SER A 156 -16.04 -26.16 -18.13
CA SER A 156 -15.38 -27.42 -17.86
C SER A 156 -15.64 -27.92 -16.44
N ARG A 157 -16.30 -29.06 -16.30
CA ARG A 157 -16.53 -29.70 -14.98
C ARG A 157 -15.23 -30.11 -14.29
N THR A 158 -14.24 -30.58 -15.04
CA THR A 158 -12.90 -30.93 -14.52
C THR A 158 -12.19 -29.72 -13.98
N GLN A 159 -12.15 -28.60 -14.71
CA GLN A 159 -11.59 -27.36 -14.21
C GLN A 159 -12.36 -26.82 -13.01
N GLY A 160 -13.69 -26.99 -12.98
CA GLY A 160 -14.53 -26.63 -11.84
C GLY A 160 -14.13 -27.39 -10.56
N ALA A 161 -13.93 -28.69 -10.64
CA ALA A 161 -13.45 -29.51 -9.53
C ALA A 161 -12.04 -29.10 -9.08
N MET A 162 -11.12 -28.89 -10.02
CA MET A 162 -9.76 -28.42 -9.72
C MET A 162 -9.74 -27.04 -9.06
N ARG A 163 -10.57 -26.10 -9.52
CA ARG A 163 -10.77 -24.80 -8.85
C ARG A 163 -11.20 -24.96 -7.41
N ALA A 164 -12.17 -25.84 -7.13
CA ALA A 164 -12.67 -26.06 -5.78
C ALA A 164 -11.58 -26.62 -4.85
N ILE A 165 -10.87 -27.67 -5.30
CA ILE A 165 -9.82 -28.32 -4.53
C ILE A 165 -8.65 -27.36 -4.26
N LEU A 166 -8.10 -26.76 -5.32
CA LEU A 166 -6.97 -25.84 -5.20
C LEU A 166 -7.36 -24.58 -4.42
N GLY A 167 -8.55 -24.04 -4.66
CA GLY A 167 -9.06 -22.90 -3.94
C GLY A 167 -9.21 -23.15 -2.45
N ALA A 168 -9.73 -24.31 -2.05
CA ALA A 168 -9.80 -24.69 -0.65
C ALA A 168 -8.41 -24.78 -0.01
N PHE A 169 -7.44 -25.39 -0.69
CA PHE A 169 -6.06 -25.52 -0.22
C PHE A 169 -5.36 -24.16 -0.07
N LEU A 170 -5.44 -23.30 -1.09
CA LEU A 170 -4.79 -21.97 -1.08
C LEU A 170 -5.40 -21.00 -0.07
N ARG A 171 -6.66 -21.21 0.36
CA ARG A 171 -7.30 -20.39 1.39
C ARG A 171 -6.88 -20.76 2.80
N LEU A 172 -6.23 -21.90 3.01
CA LEU A 172 -5.74 -22.30 4.32
C LEU A 172 -4.72 -21.27 4.85
N PRO A 173 -4.93 -20.68 6.04
CA PRO A 173 -4.06 -19.63 6.57
C PRO A 173 -2.57 -20.02 6.65
N PRO A 174 -2.19 -21.28 7.02
CA PRO A 174 -0.79 -21.66 7.05
C PRO A 174 -0.18 -21.72 5.64
N VAL A 175 -0.91 -22.24 4.64
CA VAL A 175 -0.46 -22.31 3.25
C VAL A 175 -0.23 -20.90 2.69
N LYS A 176 -1.22 -20.04 2.85
CA LYS A 176 -1.14 -18.64 2.41
C LYS A 176 0.04 -17.91 3.03
N ARG A 177 0.23 -18.03 4.35
CA ARG A 177 1.38 -17.43 5.04
C ARG A 177 2.72 -17.98 4.55
N ALA A 178 2.81 -19.28 4.31
CA ALA A 178 4.02 -19.92 3.79
C ALA A 178 4.37 -19.42 2.37
N LEU A 179 3.41 -19.36 1.47
CA LEU A 179 3.60 -18.89 0.09
C LEU A 179 3.93 -17.38 0.03
N MET A 180 3.48 -16.60 1.00
CA MET A 180 3.78 -15.16 1.12
C MET A 180 5.08 -14.88 1.87
N SER A 181 5.71 -15.90 2.50
CA SER A 181 6.99 -15.74 3.22
C SER A 181 8.14 -15.47 2.25
N ASP A 182 9.18 -14.78 2.73
CA ASP A 182 10.36 -14.48 1.91
C ASP A 182 11.06 -15.74 1.39
N ALA A 183 11.02 -16.85 2.15
CA ALA A 183 11.67 -18.10 1.78
C ALA A 183 10.99 -18.83 0.61
N LEU A 184 9.66 -18.82 0.54
CA LEU A 184 8.90 -19.58 -0.46
C LEU A 184 8.32 -18.72 -1.58
N ARG A 185 8.13 -17.43 -1.35
CA ARG A 185 7.53 -16.51 -2.33
C ARG A 185 8.27 -16.52 -3.66
N SER A 186 9.59 -16.38 -3.66
CA SER A 186 10.38 -16.34 -4.89
C SER A 186 10.27 -17.66 -5.68
N ARG A 187 10.30 -18.79 -4.98
CA ARG A 187 10.13 -20.11 -5.62
C ARG A 187 8.73 -20.32 -6.19
N PHE A 188 7.72 -19.86 -5.43
CA PHE A 188 6.33 -19.91 -5.87
C PHE A 188 6.11 -19.06 -7.12
N LEU A 189 6.60 -17.82 -7.15
CA LEU A 189 6.50 -16.93 -8.31
C LEU A 189 7.24 -17.49 -9.52
N ALA A 190 8.46 -18.02 -9.34
CA ALA A 190 9.21 -18.67 -10.41
C ALA A 190 8.47 -19.89 -10.99
N ALA A 191 7.82 -20.70 -10.15
CA ALA A 191 7.00 -21.81 -10.60
C ALA A 191 5.78 -21.34 -11.41
N MET A 192 5.13 -20.24 -11.00
CA MET A 192 4.02 -19.63 -11.73
C MET A 192 4.47 -19.11 -13.10
N GLU A 193 5.61 -18.43 -13.19
CA GLU A 193 6.19 -17.96 -14.44
C GLU A 193 6.55 -19.11 -15.39
N ALA A 194 7.17 -20.17 -14.87
CA ALA A 194 7.50 -21.36 -15.63
C ALA A 194 6.22 -22.05 -16.19
N GLY A 195 5.16 -22.12 -15.39
CA GLY A 195 3.87 -22.66 -15.82
C GLY A 195 3.25 -21.87 -16.98
N VAL A 196 3.31 -20.53 -16.92
CA VAL A 196 2.81 -19.65 -17.98
C VAL A 196 3.61 -19.81 -19.27
N ARG A 197 4.94 -19.89 -19.17
CA ARG A 197 5.81 -20.16 -20.33
C ARG A 197 5.53 -21.52 -20.96
N ALA A 198 5.33 -22.55 -20.15
CA ALA A 198 5.01 -23.91 -20.63
C ALA A 198 3.66 -23.97 -21.37
N GLN A 199 2.72 -23.06 -21.05
CA GLN A 199 1.43 -22.92 -21.74
C GLN A 199 1.50 -22.04 -23.01
N GLY A 200 2.68 -21.55 -23.40
CA GLY A 200 2.85 -20.65 -24.55
C GLY A 200 2.32 -19.22 -24.34
N LYS A 201 1.99 -18.85 -23.08
CA LYS A 201 1.43 -17.52 -22.72
C LYS A 201 2.52 -16.57 -22.22
N GLY A 202 3.75 -16.66 -22.71
CA GLY A 202 4.91 -15.88 -22.27
C GLY A 202 4.70 -14.36 -22.35
N GLU A 203 3.86 -13.87 -23.25
CA GLU A 203 3.49 -12.46 -23.39
C GLU A 203 2.95 -11.84 -22.09
N LEU A 204 2.32 -12.63 -21.23
CA LEU A 204 1.81 -12.17 -19.92
C LEU A 204 2.92 -11.80 -18.93
N LEU A 205 4.16 -12.18 -19.20
CA LEU A 205 5.31 -11.88 -18.34
C LEU A 205 6.00 -10.57 -18.75
N GLU A 206 5.71 -10.06 -19.93
CA GLU A 206 6.31 -8.85 -20.49
C GLU A 206 5.43 -7.59 -20.26
N ALA A 207 4.21 -7.79 -19.75
CA ALA A 207 3.21 -6.73 -19.53
C ALA A 207 3.45 -5.91 -18.24
#